data_d9aa71846639e6214990a76083ff9513
#
_entry.id   d9aa71846639e6214990a76083ff9513
#
_cell.length_a   1.000
_cell.length_b   1.000
_cell.length_c   1.000
_cell.angle_alpha   90.00
_cell.angle_beta   90.00
_cell.angle_gamma   90.00
#
_symmetry.space_group_name_H-M   'P 1'
#
loop_
_entity.id
_entity.type
_entity.pdbx_description
1 polymer ?
#
loop_
_entity_poly.entity_id
_entity_poly.type
_entity_poly.pdbx_seq_one_letter_code
_entity_poly.pdbx_strand_id
1 'polypeptide(L)'
;DLAKGKSLISNPGCYPTATTLGLYPALKEGLVVENTIVVDAKSGYTGAGRRPAPNKLLAEASNSFCAYALGGSHRHTPEIEQNIAYLTGKDLMKSETWQFINFQPHLTPQIRGIEVTIYATLNKDVTNDELYEIYQRYYKDEYFVRVFPASKPVQTKWTAGTNLCCMTPTYDARTKRLLVSSVIDNIGKGAAGQAIQNMNIIF
;
A
#
# COMPACT_ATOMS: atom_id res chain seq x y z
N ASP A 1 -19.64 -3.19 2.46
CA ASP A 1 -20.02 -2.37 1.28
C ASP A 1 -20.45 -0.96 1.63
N LEU A 2 -19.50 -0.15 2.17
CA LEU A 2 -19.76 1.25 2.51
C LEU A 2 -20.06 2.13 1.27
N ALA A 3 -19.62 1.70 0.11
CA ALA A 3 -19.83 2.40 -1.16
C ALA A 3 -21.23 2.20 -1.75
N LYS A 4 -21.90 1.10 -1.41
CA LYS A 4 -23.19 0.75 -1.98
C LYS A 4 -24.25 1.82 -1.71
N GLY A 5 -24.92 2.29 -2.76
CA GLY A 5 -25.97 3.32 -2.67
C GLY A 5 -25.45 4.74 -2.42
N LYS A 6 -24.13 5.00 -2.51
CA LYS A 6 -23.56 6.34 -2.41
C LYS A 6 -23.48 7.00 -3.78
N SER A 7 -23.77 8.30 -3.86
CA SER A 7 -23.71 9.10 -5.08
C SER A 7 -22.31 9.70 -5.35
N LEU A 8 -21.45 9.73 -4.35
CA LEU A 8 -20.09 10.26 -4.45
C LEU A 8 -19.12 9.29 -3.78
N ILE A 9 -18.13 8.83 -4.52
CA ILE A 9 -17.10 7.91 -4.06
C ILE A 9 -15.72 8.51 -4.33
N SER A 10 -14.92 8.60 -3.27
CA SER A 10 -13.51 8.94 -3.38
C SER A 10 -12.71 7.71 -3.80
N ASN A 11 -12.00 7.79 -4.93
CA ASN A 11 -11.11 6.72 -5.37
C ASN A 11 -9.75 6.88 -4.68
N PRO A 12 -9.22 5.82 -4.03
CA PRO A 12 -7.95 5.92 -3.32
C PRO A 12 -6.77 6.17 -4.27
N GLY A 13 -5.72 6.80 -3.76
CA GLY A 13 -4.45 6.94 -4.46
C GLY A 13 -3.72 5.60 -4.60
N CYS A 14 -2.77 5.53 -5.54
CA CYS A 14 -2.05 4.28 -5.84
C CYS A 14 -1.22 3.76 -4.66
N TYR A 15 -0.43 4.62 -4.00
CA TYR A 15 0.32 4.22 -2.80
C TYR A 15 -0.60 3.89 -1.62
N PRO A 16 -1.63 4.69 -1.31
CA PRO A 16 -2.61 4.33 -0.28
C PRO A 16 -3.27 2.98 -0.50
N THR A 17 -3.62 2.63 -1.75
CA THR A 17 -4.19 1.32 -2.08
C THR A 17 -3.26 0.17 -1.69
N ALA A 18 -2.01 0.20 -2.15
CA ALA A 18 -1.04 -0.86 -1.85
C ALA A 18 -0.71 -0.94 -0.34
N THR A 19 -0.58 0.23 0.31
CA THR A 19 -0.24 0.33 1.73
C THR A 19 -1.38 -0.14 2.62
N THR A 20 -2.59 0.36 2.36
CA THR A 20 -3.77 0.02 3.19
C THR A 20 -4.08 -1.48 3.10
N LEU A 21 -4.07 -2.05 1.89
CA LEU A 21 -4.26 -3.50 1.73
C LEU A 21 -3.14 -4.29 2.42
N GLY A 22 -1.90 -3.84 2.34
CA GLY A 22 -0.77 -4.49 3.03
C GLY A 22 -0.87 -4.44 4.55
N LEU A 23 -1.41 -3.37 5.13
CA LEU A 23 -1.53 -3.19 6.58
C LEU A 23 -2.83 -3.76 7.18
N TYR A 24 -3.89 -3.83 6.39
CA TYR A 24 -5.25 -4.06 6.86
C TYR A 24 -5.41 -5.25 7.82
N PRO A 25 -4.94 -6.47 7.50
CA PRO A 25 -5.10 -7.61 8.41
C PRO A 25 -4.37 -7.41 9.74
N ALA A 26 -3.13 -6.94 9.71
CA ALA A 26 -2.32 -6.74 10.91
C ALA A 26 -2.86 -5.64 11.83
N LEU A 27 -3.43 -4.57 11.25
CA LEU A 27 -4.10 -3.51 12.02
C LEU A 27 -5.40 -4.00 12.64
N LYS A 28 -6.22 -4.77 11.89
CA LYS A 28 -7.48 -5.33 12.40
C LYS A 28 -7.30 -6.33 13.53
N GLU A 29 -6.21 -7.09 13.49
CA GLU A 29 -5.82 -8.00 14.58
C GLU A 29 -5.13 -7.28 15.75
N GLY A 30 -4.96 -5.96 15.66
CA GLY A 30 -4.29 -5.17 16.69
C GLY A 30 -2.83 -5.57 16.93
N LEU A 31 -2.14 -6.10 15.91
CA LEU A 31 -0.77 -6.59 16.03
C LEU A 31 0.29 -5.48 15.95
N VAL A 32 -0.05 -4.35 15.35
CA VAL A 32 0.91 -3.30 14.97
C VAL A 32 1.00 -2.22 16.04
N VAL A 33 2.22 -1.83 16.39
CA VAL A 33 2.50 -0.60 17.13
C VAL A 33 2.53 0.54 16.10
N GLU A 34 1.44 1.29 15.99
CA GLU A 34 1.13 2.17 14.86
C GLU A 34 2.19 3.26 14.58
N ASN A 35 2.73 3.89 15.63
CA ASN A 35 3.75 4.93 15.49
C ASN A 35 5.12 4.42 15.02
N THR A 36 5.24 3.12 14.77
CA THR A 36 6.45 2.49 14.23
C THR A 36 6.34 2.16 12.75
N ILE A 37 5.20 2.49 12.11
CA ILE A 37 4.96 2.18 10.71
C ILE A 37 5.88 3.01 9.81
N VAL A 38 6.62 2.31 8.98
CA VAL A 38 7.42 2.89 7.90
C VAL A 38 6.95 2.26 6.59
N VAL A 39 6.68 3.10 5.60
CA VAL A 39 6.27 2.69 4.24
C VAL A 39 7.33 3.20 3.27
N ASP A 40 8.18 2.30 2.82
CA ASP A 40 9.19 2.55 1.79
C ASP A 40 8.65 2.10 0.43
N ALA A 41 8.30 3.06 -0.42
CA ALA A 41 7.50 2.83 -1.62
C ALA A 41 8.28 3.15 -2.91
N LYS A 42 8.13 2.31 -3.92
CA LYS A 42 8.78 2.43 -5.23
C LYS A 42 7.72 2.44 -6.31
N SER A 43 7.76 3.42 -7.20
CA SER A 43 6.83 3.56 -8.32
C SER A 43 7.54 3.72 -9.65
N GLY A 44 6.98 3.09 -10.67
CA GLY A 44 7.34 3.38 -12.05
C GLY A 44 6.84 4.76 -12.51
N TYR A 45 7.42 5.25 -13.60
CA TYR A 45 7.19 6.62 -14.12
C TYR A 45 5.75 6.93 -14.52
N THR A 46 4.96 5.93 -14.91
CA THR A 46 3.55 6.15 -15.26
C THR A 46 2.71 6.67 -14.09
N GLY A 47 3.17 6.47 -12.84
CA GLY A 47 2.56 7.05 -11.64
C GLY A 47 2.65 8.58 -11.56
N ALA A 48 3.61 9.17 -12.27
CA ALA A 48 3.79 10.62 -12.34
C ALA A 48 2.77 11.34 -13.25
N GLY A 49 1.91 10.58 -13.96
CA GLY A 49 0.89 11.11 -14.86
C GLY A 49 1.44 11.67 -16.17
N ARG A 50 0.55 12.22 -17.01
CA ARG A 50 0.86 12.67 -18.37
C ARG A 50 1.55 14.03 -18.47
N ARG A 51 1.52 14.83 -17.41
CA ARG A 51 2.12 16.17 -17.45
C ARG A 51 3.64 16.06 -17.57
N PRO A 52 4.26 16.60 -18.64
CA PRO A 52 5.70 16.53 -18.79
C PRO A 52 6.41 17.41 -17.75
N ALA A 53 7.56 16.94 -17.30
CA ALA A 53 8.47 17.68 -16.45
C ALA A 53 9.89 17.17 -16.73
N PRO A 54 10.95 18.00 -16.61
CA PRO A 54 12.31 17.59 -16.92
C PRO A 54 12.74 16.29 -16.25
N ASN A 55 12.51 16.17 -14.96
CA ASN A 55 12.84 14.98 -14.16
C ASN A 55 11.99 13.74 -14.47
N LYS A 56 11.03 13.83 -15.39
CA LYS A 56 10.18 12.72 -15.85
C LYS A 56 10.47 12.33 -17.30
N LEU A 57 11.39 13.03 -17.94
CA LEU A 57 11.82 12.69 -19.29
C LEU A 57 12.64 11.39 -19.25
N LEU A 58 12.45 10.52 -20.22
CA LEU A 58 13.15 9.24 -20.28
C LEU A 58 14.68 9.40 -20.22
N ALA A 59 15.22 10.44 -20.87
CA ALA A 59 16.64 10.73 -20.88
C ALA A 59 17.21 11.05 -19.48
N GLU A 60 16.40 11.70 -18.62
CA GLU A 60 16.80 12.04 -17.25
C GLU A 60 16.50 10.90 -16.26
N ALA A 61 15.46 10.17 -16.55
CA ALA A 61 14.85 9.21 -15.64
C ALA A 61 15.39 7.79 -15.82
N SER A 62 15.85 7.43 -17.03
CA SER A 62 16.41 6.11 -17.29
C SER A 62 17.71 5.89 -16.52
N ASN A 63 17.91 4.68 -16.00
CA ASN A 63 19.07 4.30 -15.20
C ASN A 63 19.26 5.11 -13.90
N SER A 64 18.24 5.83 -13.46
CA SER A 64 18.25 6.61 -12.21
C SER A 64 17.08 6.21 -11.32
N PHE A 65 17.29 6.34 -10.03
CA PHE A 65 16.31 6.03 -9.02
C PHE A 65 16.45 7.06 -7.89
N CYS A 66 15.37 7.67 -7.47
CA CYS A 66 15.45 8.73 -6.47
C CYS A 66 14.25 8.73 -5.51
N ALA A 67 14.50 9.07 -4.25
CA ALA A 67 13.46 9.48 -3.33
C ALA A 67 12.93 10.86 -3.72
N TYR A 68 11.64 11.08 -3.51
CA TYR A 68 11.02 12.38 -3.72
C TYR A 68 9.99 12.67 -2.63
N ALA A 69 9.54 13.91 -2.52
CA ALA A 69 8.60 14.36 -1.49
C ALA A 69 9.02 13.92 -0.08
N LEU A 70 10.27 14.21 0.28
CA LEU A 70 10.88 13.85 1.55
C LEU A 70 10.13 14.47 2.74
N GLY A 71 10.27 13.85 3.91
CA GLY A 71 9.76 14.41 5.17
C GLY A 71 8.24 14.48 5.25
N GLY A 72 7.54 13.48 4.68
CA GLY A 72 6.08 13.39 4.76
C GLY A 72 5.31 14.36 3.86
N SER A 73 5.99 15.10 2.97
CA SER A 73 5.39 16.14 2.13
C SER A 73 4.55 15.60 0.96
N HIS A 74 4.50 14.28 0.76
CA HIS A 74 3.70 13.68 -0.31
C HIS A 74 2.21 13.76 -0.01
N ARG A 75 1.40 14.11 -1.02
CA ARG A 75 -0.05 14.24 -0.91
C ARG A 75 -0.80 12.97 -0.43
N HIS A 76 -0.19 11.80 -0.57
CA HIS A 76 -0.76 10.54 -0.09
C HIS A 76 -0.45 10.25 1.38
N THR A 77 0.46 10.99 2.02
CA THR A 77 0.75 10.80 3.46
C THR A 77 -0.52 10.94 4.31
N PRO A 78 -1.27 12.06 4.25
CA PRO A 78 -2.49 12.21 5.05
C PRO A 78 -3.57 11.19 4.70
N GLU A 79 -3.66 10.72 3.44
CA GLU A 79 -4.61 9.69 3.03
C GLU A 79 -4.28 8.34 3.68
N ILE A 80 -3.00 7.96 3.73
CA ILE A 80 -2.56 6.71 4.38
C ILE A 80 -2.84 6.79 5.88
N GLU A 81 -2.51 7.90 6.53
CA GLU A 81 -2.76 8.14 7.95
C GLU A 81 -4.26 8.08 8.26
N GLN A 82 -5.10 8.71 7.43
CA GLN A 82 -6.55 8.64 7.53
C GLN A 82 -7.07 7.19 7.47
N ASN A 83 -6.55 6.40 6.54
CA ASN A 83 -6.96 5.01 6.41
C ASN A 83 -6.54 4.18 7.64
N ILE A 84 -5.34 4.38 8.17
CA ILE A 84 -4.88 3.71 9.39
C ILE A 84 -5.76 4.08 10.58
N ALA A 85 -6.04 5.37 10.78
CA ALA A 85 -6.89 5.83 11.87
C ALA A 85 -8.31 5.24 11.76
N TYR A 86 -8.90 5.20 10.57
CA TYR A 86 -10.20 4.56 10.34
C TYR A 86 -10.17 3.07 10.69
N LEU A 87 -9.12 2.35 10.29
CA LEU A 87 -8.98 0.91 10.54
C LEU A 87 -8.78 0.59 12.02
N THR A 88 -8.15 1.48 12.77
CA THR A 88 -7.90 1.33 14.21
C THR A 88 -8.97 1.98 15.09
N GLY A 89 -10.04 2.53 14.49
CA GLY A 89 -11.15 3.13 15.20
C GLY A 89 -10.83 4.49 15.85
N LYS A 90 -9.79 5.18 15.37
CA LYS A 90 -9.40 6.49 15.88
C LYS A 90 -10.18 7.60 15.17
N ASP A 91 -10.63 8.58 15.95
CA ASP A 91 -11.31 9.76 15.45
C ASP A 91 -10.27 10.83 15.07
N LEU A 92 -10.09 11.01 13.78
CA LEU A 92 -9.13 11.97 13.23
C LEU A 92 -9.42 13.43 13.60
N MET A 93 -10.68 13.75 13.88
CA MET A 93 -11.08 15.11 14.24
C MET A 93 -10.78 15.44 15.71
N LYS A 94 -10.50 14.42 16.53
CA LYS A 94 -10.25 14.53 17.97
C LYS A 94 -8.81 14.26 18.39
N SER A 95 -7.99 13.74 17.49
CA SER A 95 -6.60 13.39 17.78
C SER A 95 -5.68 14.57 17.47
N GLU A 96 -4.97 15.07 18.47
CA GLU A 96 -3.92 16.09 18.29
C GLU A 96 -2.66 15.54 17.59
N THR A 97 -2.57 14.22 17.41
CA THR A 97 -1.41 13.54 16.82
C THR A 97 -1.82 12.71 15.61
N TRP A 98 -1.76 13.31 14.43
CA TRP A 98 -2.10 12.68 13.14
C TRP A 98 -0.93 11.94 12.47
N GLN A 99 0.24 11.95 13.07
CA GLN A 99 1.49 11.53 12.44
C GLN A 99 1.87 10.14 12.93
N PHE A 100 1.42 9.12 12.23
CA PHE A 100 1.68 7.74 12.63
C PHE A 100 2.74 7.04 11.76
N ILE A 101 3.05 7.60 10.58
CA ILE A 101 3.88 6.88 9.62
C ILE A 101 5.03 7.73 9.09
N ASN A 102 6.10 7.02 8.74
CA ASN A 102 7.07 7.54 7.80
C ASN A 102 6.76 6.96 6.42
N PHE A 103 6.27 7.80 5.51
CA PHE A 103 6.03 7.42 4.13
C PHE A 103 7.08 8.05 3.22
N GLN A 104 7.86 7.19 2.56
CA GLN A 104 8.93 7.64 1.66
C GLN A 104 8.74 7.03 0.28
N PRO A 105 8.23 7.79 -0.69
CA PRO A 105 8.13 7.33 -2.06
C PRO A 105 9.43 7.53 -2.84
N HIS A 106 9.66 6.59 -3.79
CA HIS A 106 10.75 6.62 -4.73
C HIS A 106 10.22 6.49 -6.16
N LEU A 107 10.88 7.15 -7.08
CA LEU A 107 10.71 6.95 -8.51
C LEU A 107 11.80 6.03 -9.00
N THR A 108 11.42 4.94 -9.67
CA THR A 108 12.33 3.91 -10.14
C THR A 108 12.31 3.84 -11.68
N PRO A 109 13.38 3.35 -12.35
CA PRO A 109 13.49 3.35 -13.80
C PRO A 109 12.64 2.25 -14.48
N GLN A 110 11.50 1.91 -13.88
CA GLN A 110 10.50 1.04 -14.47
C GLN A 110 9.33 1.85 -15.03
N ILE A 111 8.73 1.37 -16.10
CA ILE A 111 7.60 2.08 -16.72
C ILE A 111 6.36 1.99 -15.82
N ARG A 112 6.08 0.82 -15.23
CA ARG A 112 4.82 0.49 -14.59
C ARG A 112 5.03 -0.37 -13.35
N GLY A 113 4.15 -0.21 -12.38
CA GLY A 113 4.11 -0.96 -11.15
C GLY A 113 4.47 -0.14 -9.92
N ILE A 114 3.89 -0.49 -8.80
CA ILE A 114 4.25 -0.02 -7.46
C ILE A 114 4.64 -1.23 -6.62
N GLU A 115 5.70 -1.09 -5.86
CA GLU A 115 6.03 -1.94 -4.72
C GLU A 115 6.10 -1.05 -3.49
N VAL A 116 5.44 -1.45 -2.41
CA VAL A 116 5.60 -0.88 -1.09
C VAL A 116 6.16 -1.93 -0.15
N THR A 117 7.27 -1.62 0.52
CA THR A 117 7.76 -2.40 1.64
C THR A 117 7.35 -1.69 2.92
N ILE A 118 6.49 -2.34 3.68
CA ILE A 118 5.96 -1.81 4.94
C ILE A 118 6.73 -2.47 6.08
N TYR A 119 7.16 -1.66 7.04
CA TYR A 119 7.78 -2.11 8.28
C TYR A 119 6.94 -1.61 9.45
N ALA A 120 6.71 -2.46 10.44
CA ALA A 120 6.09 -2.07 11.70
C ALA A 120 6.58 -2.96 12.84
N THR A 121 6.67 -2.42 14.04
CA THR A 121 6.90 -3.23 15.23
C THR A 121 5.62 -3.96 15.59
N LEU A 122 5.71 -5.26 15.89
CA LEU A 122 4.60 -6.02 16.43
C LEU A 122 4.60 -5.96 17.96
N ASN A 123 3.41 -5.94 18.54
CA ASN A 123 3.21 -5.94 19.99
C ASN A 123 3.30 -7.33 20.62
N LYS A 124 3.37 -8.37 19.82
CA LYS A 124 3.60 -9.77 20.22
C LYS A 124 4.40 -10.52 19.16
N ASP A 125 5.05 -11.57 19.58
CA ASP A 125 5.71 -12.49 18.65
C ASP A 125 4.67 -13.33 17.92
N VAL A 126 4.94 -13.60 16.65
CA VAL A 126 4.14 -14.47 15.76
C VAL A 126 5.08 -15.33 14.93
N THR A 127 4.55 -16.37 14.31
CA THR A 127 5.26 -17.13 13.28
C THR A 127 4.89 -16.62 11.89
N ASN A 128 5.70 -16.94 10.89
CA ASN A 128 5.37 -16.63 9.49
C ASN A 128 4.12 -17.36 9.01
N ASP A 129 3.89 -18.57 9.50
CA ASP A 129 2.71 -19.35 9.16
C ASP A 129 1.43 -18.73 9.76
N GLU A 130 1.45 -18.37 11.04
CA GLU A 130 0.33 -17.64 11.68
C GLU A 130 0.03 -16.32 10.97
N LEU A 131 1.06 -15.57 10.61
CA LEU A 131 0.89 -14.31 9.88
C LEU A 131 0.29 -14.53 8.50
N TYR A 132 0.77 -15.54 7.77
CA TYR A 132 0.21 -15.93 6.49
C TYR A 132 -1.27 -16.34 6.60
N GLU A 133 -1.62 -17.15 7.59
CA GLU A 133 -3.01 -17.58 7.84
C GLU A 133 -3.93 -16.39 8.19
N ILE A 134 -3.45 -15.43 8.99
CA ILE A 134 -4.17 -14.20 9.27
C ILE A 134 -4.50 -13.48 7.96
N TYR A 135 -3.52 -13.23 7.12
CA TYR A 135 -3.72 -12.52 5.86
C TYR A 135 -4.63 -13.30 4.90
N GLN A 136 -4.48 -14.62 4.80
CA GLN A 136 -5.35 -15.48 4.00
C GLN A 136 -6.80 -15.39 4.48
N ARG A 137 -7.05 -15.40 5.78
CA ARG A 137 -8.40 -15.32 6.35
C ARG A 137 -9.13 -14.03 5.95
N TYR A 138 -8.42 -12.90 5.91
CA TYR A 138 -8.98 -11.62 5.50
C TYR A 138 -9.22 -11.51 4.00
N TYR A 139 -8.43 -12.21 3.17
CA TYR A 139 -8.43 -12.02 1.72
C TYR A 139 -8.89 -13.24 0.92
N LYS A 140 -9.32 -14.33 1.57
CA LYS A 140 -9.74 -15.57 0.89
C LYS A 140 -10.85 -15.37 -0.15
N ASP A 141 -11.78 -14.47 0.13
CA ASP A 141 -12.95 -14.19 -0.70
C ASP A 141 -12.74 -12.95 -1.62
N GLU A 142 -11.56 -12.33 -1.55
CA GLU A 142 -11.23 -11.12 -2.31
C GLU A 142 -10.51 -11.47 -3.62
N TYR A 143 -11.26 -11.48 -4.72
CA TYR A 143 -10.73 -11.90 -6.02
C TYR A 143 -9.47 -11.16 -6.46
N PHE A 144 -9.38 -9.86 -6.16
CA PHE A 144 -8.26 -9.02 -6.60
C PHE A 144 -7.09 -8.95 -5.61
N VAL A 145 -7.12 -9.70 -4.51
CA VAL A 145 -6.01 -9.74 -3.54
C VAL A 145 -5.42 -11.15 -3.50
N ARG A 146 -4.09 -11.23 -3.57
CA ARG A 146 -3.37 -12.50 -3.51
C ARG A 146 -2.28 -12.42 -2.45
N VAL A 147 -2.35 -13.30 -1.48
CA VAL A 147 -1.36 -13.41 -0.40
C VAL A 147 -0.45 -14.60 -0.69
N PHE A 148 0.85 -14.38 -0.55
CA PHE A 148 1.88 -15.40 -0.74
C PHE A 148 2.65 -15.62 0.56
N PRO A 149 3.16 -16.85 0.81
CA PRO A 149 3.95 -17.15 2.00
C PRO A 149 5.31 -16.43 1.96
N ALA A 150 5.94 -16.27 3.11
CA ALA A 150 7.23 -15.57 3.27
C ALA A 150 8.35 -16.10 2.35
N SER A 151 8.29 -17.38 1.97
CA SER A 151 9.22 -18.00 1.02
C SER A 151 9.05 -17.55 -0.44
N LYS A 152 7.98 -16.81 -0.75
CA LYS A 152 7.66 -16.38 -2.13
C LYS A 152 7.47 -14.85 -2.20
N PRO A 153 8.56 -14.06 -2.28
CA PRO A 153 8.47 -12.62 -2.40
C PRO A 153 7.80 -12.20 -3.71
N VAL A 154 6.89 -11.24 -3.60
CA VAL A 154 6.12 -10.72 -4.74
C VAL A 154 6.96 -9.81 -5.64
N GLN A 155 6.52 -9.64 -6.88
CA GLN A 155 7.21 -8.82 -7.88
C GLN A 155 6.20 -7.95 -8.67
N THR A 156 6.56 -6.72 -8.98
CA THR A 156 5.70 -5.78 -9.72
C THR A 156 5.22 -6.32 -11.07
N LYS A 157 6.04 -7.12 -11.75
CA LYS A 157 5.66 -7.73 -13.04
C LYS A 157 4.47 -8.69 -12.96
N TRP A 158 4.12 -9.21 -11.77
CA TRP A 158 2.98 -10.12 -11.61
C TRP A 158 1.65 -9.39 -11.66
N THR A 159 1.65 -8.10 -11.38
CA THR A 159 0.44 -7.27 -11.34
C THR A 159 0.31 -6.32 -12.53
N ALA A 160 1.37 -6.19 -13.34
CA ALA A 160 1.36 -5.30 -14.50
C ALA A 160 0.21 -5.63 -15.47
N GLY A 161 -0.61 -4.64 -15.80
CA GLY A 161 -1.78 -4.78 -16.66
C GLY A 161 -2.99 -5.44 -16.01
N THR A 162 -2.97 -5.68 -14.69
CA THR A 162 -4.07 -6.31 -13.96
C THR A 162 -4.66 -5.39 -12.89
N ASN A 163 -5.79 -5.83 -12.29
CA ASN A 163 -6.35 -5.19 -11.09
C ASN A 163 -5.97 -5.93 -9.79
N LEU A 164 -4.92 -6.73 -9.83
CA LEU A 164 -4.46 -7.50 -8.68
C LEU A 164 -3.62 -6.65 -7.72
N CYS A 165 -3.76 -6.95 -6.43
CA CYS A 165 -2.80 -6.63 -5.39
C CYS A 165 -2.19 -7.95 -4.90
N CYS A 166 -0.88 -8.10 -5.03
CA CYS A 166 -0.16 -9.27 -4.53
C CYS A 166 0.70 -8.86 -3.34
N MET A 167 0.73 -9.66 -2.29
CA MET A 167 1.52 -9.34 -1.09
C MET A 167 2.13 -10.55 -0.42
N THR A 168 3.25 -10.31 0.27
CA THR A 168 3.95 -11.28 1.10
C THR A 168 4.16 -10.67 2.49
N PRO A 169 3.33 -11.03 3.48
CA PRO A 169 3.59 -10.70 4.87
C PRO A 169 4.69 -11.59 5.43
N THR A 170 5.59 -11.01 6.21
CA THR A 170 6.75 -11.70 6.80
C THR A 170 7.03 -11.15 8.19
N TYR A 171 7.36 -12.01 9.13
CA TYR A 171 7.84 -11.65 10.45
C TYR A 171 9.35 -11.86 10.56
N ASP A 172 10.08 -10.78 10.85
CA ASP A 172 11.49 -10.87 11.23
C ASP A 172 11.58 -11.03 12.75
N ALA A 173 11.79 -12.26 13.21
CA ALA A 173 11.88 -12.60 14.63
C ALA A 173 13.08 -11.94 15.33
N ARG A 174 14.16 -11.59 14.61
CA ARG A 174 15.34 -10.95 15.17
C ARG A 174 15.06 -9.51 15.63
N THR A 175 14.21 -8.82 14.87
CA THR A 175 13.87 -7.40 15.09
C THR A 175 12.46 -7.21 15.61
N LYS A 176 11.68 -8.27 15.72
CA LYS A 176 10.25 -8.28 16.09
C LYS A 176 9.41 -7.38 15.19
N ARG A 177 9.73 -7.39 13.90
CA ARG A 177 9.07 -6.54 12.91
C ARG A 177 8.24 -7.33 11.92
N LEU A 178 7.06 -6.79 11.65
CA LEU A 178 6.30 -7.08 10.46
C LEU A 178 7.01 -6.43 9.26
N LEU A 179 7.17 -7.19 8.20
CA LEU A 179 7.51 -6.71 6.87
C LEU A 179 6.39 -7.15 5.92
N VAL A 180 5.85 -6.23 5.14
CA VAL A 180 4.91 -6.59 4.08
C VAL A 180 5.41 -5.99 2.78
N SER A 181 5.78 -6.85 1.82
CA SER A 181 5.93 -6.41 0.44
C SER A 181 4.57 -6.51 -0.25
N SER A 182 4.06 -5.40 -0.76
CA SER A 182 2.78 -5.32 -1.47
C SER A 182 2.98 -4.66 -2.83
N VAL A 183 2.51 -5.32 -3.88
CA VAL A 183 2.69 -4.87 -5.28
C VAL A 183 1.35 -4.72 -5.99
N ILE A 184 1.22 -3.66 -6.78
CA ILE A 184 0.07 -3.38 -7.65
C ILE A 184 0.52 -2.82 -8.99
N ASP A 185 -0.35 -2.83 -9.97
CA ASP A 185 -0.24 -1.96 -11.13
C ASP A 185 -0.70 -0.54 -10.75
N ASN A 186 0.18 0.44 -10.86
CA ASN A 186 -0.10 1.82 -10.44
C ASN A 186 -1.19 2.54 -11.27
N ILE A 187 -1.47 2.08 -12.48
CA ILE A 187 -2.53 2.60 -13.36
C ILE A 187 -3.79 1.72 -13.30
N GLY A 188 -3.62 0.40 -13.14
CA GLY A 188 -4.70 -0.56 -12.95
C GLY A 188 -5.31 -0.43 -11.54
N LYS A 189 -4.93 -1.32 -10.65
CA LYS A 189 -5.42 -1.34 -9.24
C LYS A 189 -5.16 -0.02 -8.50
N GLY A 190 -4.08 0.67 -8.84
CA GLY A 190 -3.72 1.96 -8.22
C GLY A 190 -4.50 3.17 -8.75
N ALA A 191 -5.30 3.04 -9.81
CA ALA A 191 -6.03 4.16 -10.42
C ALA A 191 -7.34 3.71 -11.07
N ALA A 192 -7.35 3.53 -12.40
CA ALA A 192 -8.58 3.27 -13.18
C ALA A 192 -9.25 1.95 -12.82
N GLY A 193 -8.47 0.90 -12.56
CA GLY A 193 -9.00 -0.41 -12.18
C GLY A 193 -9.75 -0.39 -10.86
N GLN A 194 -9.26 0.38 -9.87
CA GLN A 194 -9.97 0.57 -8.62
C GLN A 194 -11.25 1.40 -8.80
N ALA A 195 -11.23 2.41 -9.67
CA ALA A 195 -12.44 3.19 -9.99
C ALA A 195 -13.53 2.32 -10.62
N ILE A 196 -13.16 1.43 -11.55
CA ILE A 196 -14.09 0.46 -12.14
C ILE A 196 -14.61 -0.53 -11.08
N GLN A 197 -13.73 -0.99 -10.18
CA GLN A 197 -14.15 -1.87 -9.08
C GLN A 197 -15.13 -1.18 -8.15
N ASN A 198 -14.90 0.09 -7.80
CA ASN A 198 -15.85 0.90 -7.03
C ASN A 198 -17.19 1.03 -7.75
N MET A 199 -17.17 1.31 -9.07
CA MET A 199 -18.37 1.37 -9.88
C MET A 199 -19.17 0.06 -9.82
N ASN A 200 -18.51 -1.09 -9.97
CA ASN A 200 -19.17 -2.40 -9.89
C ASN A 200 -19.75 -2.75 -8.52
N ILE A 201 -19.25 -2.10 -7.43
CA ILE A 201 -19.80 -2.27 -6.07
C ILE A 201 -21.05 -1.41 -5.89
N ILE A 202 -21.12 -0.26 -6.57
CA ILE A 202 -22.21 0.72 -6.43
C ILE A 202 -23.43 0.29 -7.22
N PHE A 203 -23.24 -0.23 -8.43
CA PHE A 203 -24.27 -0.65 -9.38
C PHE A 203 -24.42 -2.17 -9.42
#